data_b1f3e551c3b7df0c97706f39a6a566d6
#
_entry.id   b1f3e551c3b7df0c97706f39a6a566d6
#
_cell.length_a   1.000
_cell.length_b   1.000
_cell.length_c   1.000
_cell.angle_alpha   90.00
_cell.angle_beta   90.00
_cell.angle_gamma   90.00
#
_symmetry.space_group_name_H-M   'P 1'
#
loop_
_entity.id
_entity.type
_entity.pdbx_description
1 polymer ?
#
loop_
_entity_poly.entity_id
_entity_poly.type
_entity_poly.pdbx_seq_one_letter_code
_entity_poly.pdbx_strand_id
1 'polypeptide(L)'
;GSAGADDGKLRIIVFGAHPDDCEIRAGGVAAMWAAQGHHVKFVSTTNGDIGHWRMAGGPLAQRRKAEVEHAARILGIETEVLDIHDGELMPTLENRKTFVRLIREWKADIVMGHRPNDYHPDHRYTGILMQDAAFMVTVAFFCPDVPQLVKNPVFLYLSDNFQKPNPFEPA
;
A
#
# COMPACT_ATOMS: atom_id res chain seq x y z
N GLY A 1 -16.66 3.95 19.91
CA GLY A 1 -16.79 3.25 18.65
C GLY A 1 -16.84 1.76 18.92
N SER A 2 -17.88 1.08 18.46
CA SER A 2 -18.01 -0.38 18.55
C SER A 2 -16.81 -1.03 17.87
N ALA A 3 -16.05 -1.83 18.61
CA ALA A 3 -15.17 -2.81 18.00
C ALA A 3 -16.09 -3.69 17.14
N GLY A 4 -15.95 -3.59 15.81
CA GLY A 4 -16.64 -4.51 14.92
C GLY A 4 -16.30 -5.93 15.37
N ALA A 5 -17.32 -6.77 15.55
CA ALA A 5 -17.11 -8.16 15.88
C ALA A 5 -16.17 -8.76 14.82
N ASP A 6 -15.20 -9.55 15.26
CA ASP A 6 -14.35 -10.34 14.39
C ASP A 6 -15.26 -11.23 13.53
N ASP A 7 -15.35 -10.95 12.24
CA ASP A 7 -16.17 -11.70 11.29
C ASP A 7 -15.47 -12.96 10.77
N GLY A 8 -14.28 -13.28 11.30
CA GLY A 8 -13.46 -14.40 10.85
C GLY A 8 -12.84 -14.21 9.48
N LYS A 9 -12.89 -12.99 8.93
CA LYS A 9 -12.33 -12.65 7.63
C LYS A 9 -10.99 -11.94 7.76
N LEU A 10 -10.10 -12.18 6.82
CA LEU A 10 -8.79 -11.52 6.76
C LEU A 10 -8.95 -10.05 6.33
N ARG A 11 -8.09 -9.23 6.85
CA ARG A 11 -7.92 -7.82 6.47
C ARG A 11 -6.57 -7.62 5.83
N ILE A 12 -6.57 -7.30 4.55
CA ILE A 12 -5.37 -7.19 3.72
C ILE A 12 -5.20 -5.72 3.28
N ILE A 13 -4.01 -5.18 3.44
CA ILE A 13 -3.64 -3.87 2.91
C ILE A 13 -2.44 -4.02 1.97
N VAL A 14 -2.53 -3.37 0.80
CA VAL A 14 -1.49 -3.40 -0.24
C VAL A 14 -1.03 -1.98 -0.51
N PHE A 15 0.28 -1.74 -0.39
CA PHE A 15 0.91 -0.46 -0.71
C PHE A 15 1.56 -0.52 -2.09
N GLY A 16 1.10 0.32 -3.00
CA GLY A 16 1.72 0.61 -4.27
C GLY A 16 2.27 2.02 -4.30
N ALA A 17 3.31 2.30 -5.08
CA ALA A 17 3.90 3.62 -5.17
C ALA A 17 3.04 4.60 -5.98
N HIS A 18 2.45 4.13 -7.07
CA HIS A 18 1.66 4.95 -8.00
C HIS A 18 0.24 4.40 -8.16
N PRO A 19 -0.71 5.26 -8.60
CA PRO A 19 -2.07 4.82 -8.91
C PRO A 19 -2.09 3.90 -10.14
N ASP A 20 -1.94 2.61 -9.95
CA ASP A 20 -2.03 1.44 -10.84
C ASP A 20 -1.17 0.27 -10.33
N ASP A 21 -0.17 0.53 -9.50
CA ASP A 21 0.76 -0.51 -9.04
C ASP A 21 0.04 -1.64 -8.31
N CYS A 22 -0.86 -1.32 -7.39
CA CYS A 22 -1.63 -2.32 -6.65
C CYS A 22 -2.51 -3.15 -7.59
N GLU A 23 -3.18 -2.49 -8.53
CA GLU A 23 -4.09 -3.09 -9.49
C GLU A 23 -3.35 -4.06 -10.41
N ILE A 24 -2.19 -3.65 -10.93
CA ILE A 24 -1.37 -4.48 -11.82
C ILE A 24 -0.79 -5.69 -11.06
N ARG A 25 -0.32 -5.48 -9.85
CA ARG A 25 0.43 -6.51 -9.09
C ARG A 25 -0.46 -7.41 -8.25
N ALA A 26 -1.56 -6.89 -7.73
CA ALA A 26 -2.42 -7.59 -6.77
C ALA A 26 -3.90 -7.61 -7.14
N GLY A 27 -4.31 -7.04 -8.29
CA GLY A 27 -5.73 -6.94 -8.66
C GLY A 27 -6.42 -8.29 -8.73
N GLY A 28 -5.78 -9.29 -9.32
CA GLY A 28 -6.34 -10.64 -9.43
C GLY A 28 -6.56 -11.32 -8.08
N VAL A 29 -5.55 -11.30 -7.21
CA VAL A 29 -5.67 -11.90 -5.88
C VAL A 29 -6.63 -11.10 -4.98
N ALA A 30 -6.68 -9.79 -5.12
CA ALA A 30 -7.63 -8.94 -4.41
C ALA A 30 -9.08 -9.27 -4.79
N ALA A 31 -9.37 -9.48 -6.07
CA ALA A 31 -10.67 -9.91 -6.54
C ALA A 31 -11.08 -11.28 -5.94
N MET A 32 -10.13 -12.21 -5.87
CA MET A 32 -10.37 -13.53 -5.25
C MET A 32 -10.67 -13.40 -3.75
N TRP A 33 -9.90 -12.61 -3.02
CA TRP A 33 -10.12 -12.38 -1.60
C TRP A 33 -11.45 -11.66 -1.33
N ALA A 34 -11.77 -10.64 -2.10
CA ALA A 34 -13.04 -9.94 -1.99
C ALA A 34 -14.24 -10.87 -2.25
N ALA A 35 -14.15 -11.74 -3.27
CA ALA A 35 -15.18 -12.75 -3.56
C ALA A 35 -15.36 -13.76 -2.42
N GLN A 36 -14.32 -14.01 -1.62
CA GLN A 36 -14.37 -14.85 -0.42
C GLN A 36 -14.83 -14.10 0.84
N GLY A 37 -15.14 -12.82 0.72
CA GLY A 37 -15.60 -11.97 1.82
C GLY A 37 -14.47 -11.36 2.67
N HIS A 38 -13.21 -11.50 2.27
CA HIS A 38 -12.10 -10.81 2.93
C HIS A 38 -12.09 -9.32 2.60
N HIS A 39 -11.50 -8.53 3.49
CA HIS A 39 -11.45 -7.08 3.36
C HIS A 39 -10.10 -6.65 2.79
N VAL A 40 -10.12 -6.01 1.63
CA VAL A 40 -8.90 -5.57 0.94
C VAL A 40 -8.91 -4.05 0.77
N LYS A 41 -7.78 -3.42 1.06
CA LYS A 41 -7.53 -2.00 0.80
C LYS A 41 -6.26 -1.83 0.00
N PHE A 42 -6.33 -1.07 -1.10
CA PHE A 42 -5.19 -0.59 -1.85
C PHE A 42 -4.84 0.83 -1.42
N VAL A 43 -3.56 1.10 -1.23
CA VAL A 43 -3.04 2.44 -0.94
C VAL A 43 -1.98 2.77 -1.99
N SER A 44 -2.19 3.87 -2.72
CA SER A 44 -1.16 4.48 -3.55
C SER A 44 -0.43 5.53 -2.72
N THR A 45 0.88 5.38 -2.57
CA THR A 45 1.69 6.27 -1.72
C THR A 45 2.02 7.60 -2.38
N THR A 46 1.92 7.69 -3.71
CA THR A 46 1.97 8.95 -4.45
C THR A 46 0.71 9.14 -5.30
N ASN A 47 0.50 10.35 -5.77
CA ASN A 47 -0.69 10.70 -6.57
C ASN A 47 -0.49 10.54 -8.09
N GLY A 48 0.72 10.17 -8.55
CA GLY A 48 1.01 9.90 -9.95
C GLY A 48 0.98 11.12 -10.87
N ASP A 49 1.17 12.32 -10.34
CA ASP A 49 0.91 13.61 -11.03
C ASP A 49 1.93 14.00 -12.11
N ILE A 50 2.99 13.23 -12.31
CA ILE A 50 3.96 13.43 -13.40
C ILE A 50 4.15 12.21 -14.31
N GLY A 51 3.40 11.12 -14.08
CA GLY A 51 3.58 9.85 -14.78
C GLY A 51 2.96 9.76 -16.18
N HIS A 52 2.66 10.89 -16.84
CA HIS A 52 2.04 10.91 -18.17
C HIS A 52 2.79 11.85 -19.12
N TRP A 53 2.90 11.47 -20.38
CA TRP A 53 3.72 12.19 -21.37
C TRP A 53 3.14 13.53 -21.88
N ARG A 54 1.86 13.82 -21.60
CA ARG A 54 1.18 15.07 -22.02
C ARG A 54 0.44 15.80 -20.91
N MET A 55 0.27 15.18 -19.76
CA MET A 55 -0.54 15.73 -18.67
C MET A 55 0.24 15.63 -17.37
N ALA A 56 0.12 16.64 -16.53
CA ALA A 56 0.80 16.66 -15.23
C ALA A 56 -0.01 17.46 -14.20
N GLY A 57 0.42 17.37 -12.93
CA GLY A 57 -0.12 18.15 -11.82
C GLY A 57 -1.50 17.70 -11.36
N GLY A 58 -2.24 18.63 -10.79
CA GLY A 58 -3.56 18.39 -10.21
C GLY A 58 -4.54 17.68 -11.14
N PRO A 59 -4.69 18.07 -12.43
CA PRO A 59 -5.58 17.38 -13.35
C PRO A 59 -5.21 15.91 -13.55
N LEU A 60 -3.91 15.58 -13.66
CA LEU A 60 -3.48 14.18 -13.77
C LEU A 60 -3.72 13.43 -12.46
N ALA A 61 -3.39 14.00 -11.31
CA ALA A 61 -3.64 13.40 -10.01
C ALA A 61 -5.14 13.05 -9.81
N GLN A 62 -6.03 13.96 -10.17
CA GLN A 62 -7.48 13.74 -10.12
C GLN A 62 -7.93 12.61 -11.05
N ARG A 63 -7.41 12.58 -12.27
CA ARG A 63 -7.71 11.52 -13.23
C ARG A 63 -7.26 10.16 -12.70
N ARG A 64 -6.00 10.06 -12.23
CA ARG A 64 -5.45 8.81 -11.69
C ARG A 64 -6.22 8.33 -10.46
N LYS A 65 -6.61 9.24 -9.59
CA LYS A 65 -7.47 8.90 -8.45
C LYS A 65 -8.82 8.33 -8.90
N ALA A 66 -9.48 8.96 -9.87
CA ALA A 66 -10.76 8.47 -10.40
C ALA A 66 -10.63 7.08 -11.04
N GLU A 67 -9.52 6.80 -11.71
CA GLU A 67 -9.23 5.49 -12.32
C GLU A 67 -9.11 4.39 -11.26
N VAL A 68 -8.35 4.60 -10.18
CA VAL A 68 -8.21 3.60 -9.10
C VAL A 68 -9.48 3.44 -8.28
N GLU A 69 -10.26 4.51 -8.07
CA GLU A 69 -11.57 4.42 -7.43
C GLU A 69 -12.56 3.60 -8.27
N HIS A 70 -12.51 3.75 -9.59
CA HIS A 70 -13.32 2.93 -10.50
C HIS A 70 -12.90 1.45 -10.45
N ALA A 71 -11.60 1.18 -10.51
CA ALA A 71 -11.07 -0.16 -10.39
C ALA A 71 -11.46 -0.82 -9.04
N ALA A 72 -11.38 -0.08 -7.94
CA ALA A 72 -11.76 -0.57 -6.62
C ALA A 72 -13.24 -0.98 -6.55
N ARG A 73 -14.13 -0.22 -7.17
CA ARG A 73 -15.55 -0.60 -7.26
C ARG A 73 -15.77 -1.91 -8.02
N ILE A 74 -15.04 -2.11 -9.11
CA ILE A 74 -15.10 -3.35 -9.90
C ILE A 74 -14.59 -4.54 -9.08
N LEU A 75 -13.47 -4.35 -8.36
CA LEU A 75 -12.85 -5.39 -7.56
C LEU A 75 -13.61 -5.69 -6.24
N GLY A 76 -14.47 -4.79 -5.80
CA GLY A 76 -15.16 -4.92 -4.50
C GLY A 76 -14.24 -4.65 -3.31
N ILE A 77 -13.30 -3.72 -3.43
CA ILE A 77 -12.30 -3.36 -2.42
C ILE A 77 -12.31 -1.87 -2.10
N GLU A 78 -11.57 -1.47 -1.07
CA GLU A 78 -11.32 -0.07 -0.77
C GLU A 78 -10.02 0.41 -1.42
N THR A 79 -9.92 1.72 -1.67
CA THR A 79 -8.71 2.37 -2.19
C THR A 79 -8.50 3.74 -1.57
N GLU A 80 -7.25 4.12 -1.44
CA GLU A 80 -6.83 5.44 -0.96
C GLU A 80 -5.58 5.89 -1.74
N VAL A 81 -5.53 7.17 -2.10
CA VAL A 81 -4.37 7.80 -2.74
C VAL A 81 -3.85 8.88 -1.80
N LEU A 82 -2.59 8.76 -1.38
CA LEU A 82 -1.94 9.78 -0.55
C LEU A 82 -1.52 10.97 -1.43
N ASP A 83 -1.53 12.16 -0.83
CA ASP A 83 -1.18 13.40 -1.52
C ASP A 83 0.33 13.69 -1.44
N ILE A 84 1.11 12.78 -2.01
CA ILE A 84 2.55 12.92 -2.19
C ILE A 84 2.82 12.96 -3.68
N HIS A 85 3.62 13.93 -4.16
CA HIS A 85 3.96 14.04 -5.57
C HIS A 85 4.73 12.81 -6.06
N ASP A 86 4.42 12.37 -7.28
CA ASP A 86 5.14 11.31 -7.98
C ASP A 86 6.63 11.65 -8.10
N GLY A 87 7.50 10.71 -7.75
CA GLY A 87 8.94 10.90 -7.72
C GLY A 87 9.50 11.54 -6.44
N GLU A 88 8.64 11.93 -5.50
CA GLU A 88 9.06 12.67 -4.29
C GLU A 88 8.85 11.91 -2.98
N LEU A 89 8.51 10.63 -3.04
CA LEU A 89 8.37 9.83 -1.83
C LEU A 89 9.72 9.64 -1.15
N MET A 90 9.80 10.00 0.13
CA MET A 90 10.98 9.83 0.97
C MET A 90 10.64 9.01 2.22
N PRO A 91 11.58 8.20 2.74
CA PRO A 91 11.39 7.40 3.96
C PRO A 91 11.54 8.26 5.22
N THR A 92 10.75 9.31 5.34
CA THR A 92 10.74 10.23 6.48
C THR A 92 10.02 9.63 7.68
N LEU A 93 10.24 10.21 8.86
CA LEU A 93 9.49 9.86 10.07
C LEU A 93 7.98 10.08 9.89
N GLU A 94 7.59 11.16 9.22
CA GLU A 94 6.19 11.47 8.94
C GLU A 94 5.54 10.38 8.08
N ASN A 95 6.19 9.99 7.00
CA ASN A 95 5.70 8.92 6.13
C ASN A 95 5.68 7.55 6.84
N ARG A 96 6.68 7.26 7.69
CA ARG A 96 6.64 6.06 8.55
C ARG A 96 5.42 6.05 9.47
N LYS A 97 5.11 7.17 10.11
CA LYS A 97 3.92 7.31 10.95
C LYS A 97 2.64 7.12 10.15
N THR A 98 2.58 7.65 8.94
CA THR A 98 1.43 7.45 8.03
C THR A 98 1.21 5.97 7.72
N PHE A 99 2.26 5.23 7.38
CA PHE A 99 2.16 3.79 7.13
C PHE A 99 1.69 3.03 8.37
N VAL A 100 2.25 3.32 9.52
CA VAL A 100 1.86 2.68 10.79
C VAL A 100 0.38 2.93 11.09
N ARG A 101 -0.09 4.17 10.94
CA ARG A 101 -1.51 4.50 11.16
C ARG A 101 -2.43 3.77 10.20
N LEU A 102 -2.12 3.76 8.92
CA LEU A 102 -2.91 3.06 7.90
C LEU A 102 -3.04 1.56 8.18
N ILE A 103 -1.94 0.91 8.54
CA ILE A 103 -1.93 -0.52 8.88
C ILE A 103 -2.75 -0.79 10.14
N ARG A 104 -2.64 0.05 11.17
CA ARG A 104 -3.41 -0.07 12.41
C ARG A 104 -4.90 0.20 12.22
N GLU A 105 -5.25 1.26 11.50
CA GLU A 105 -6.65 1.62 11.20
C GLU A 105 -7.35 0.53 10.41
N TRP A 106 -6.63 -0.07 9.47
CA TRP A 106 -7.14 -1.21 8.71
C TRP A 106 -7.20 -2.50 9.54
N LYS A 107 -6.52 -2.56 10.69
CA LYS A 107 -6.35 -3.79 11.50
C LYS A 107 -5.81 -4.94 10.64
N ALA A 108 -4.77 -4.68 9.88
CA ALA A 108 -4.26 -5.60 8.88
C ALA A 108 -3.79 -6.93 9.47
N ASP A 109 -4.18 -8.02 8.84
CA ASP A 109 -3.63 -9.37 9.03
C ASP A 109 -2.47 -9.62 8.05
N ILE A 110 -2.57 -9.06 6.84
CA ILE A 110 -1.56 -9.16 5.79
C ILE A 110 -1.27 -7.76 5.25
N VAL A 111 0.01 -7.44 5.12
CA VAL A 111 0.52 -6.23 4.49
C VAL A 111 1.37 -6.63 3.29
N MET A 112 1.09 -6.06 2.13
CA MET A 112 1.83 -6.34 0.90
C MET A 112 2.37 -5.05 0.31
N GLY A 113 3.50 -5.13 -0.39
CA GLY A 113 4.06 -3.96 -1.06
C GLY A 113 5.29 -4.27 -1.86
N HIS A 114 5.88 -3.23 -2.44
CA HIS A 114 7.09 -3.33 -3.24
C HIS A 114 8.28 -3.84 -2.45
N ARG A 115 9.22 -4.46 -3.16
CA ARG A 115 10.53 -4.84 -2.61
C ARG A 115 11.39 -3.59 -2.42
N PRO A 116 12.29 -3.57 -1.43
CA PRO A 116 13.31 -2.51 -1.33
C PRO A 116 14.28 -2.46 -2.51
N ASN A 117 14.44 -3.56 -3.23
CA ASN A 117 15.23 -3.64 -4.45
C ASN A 117 14.32 -3.51 -5.67
N ASP A 118 14.24 -2.32 -6.24
CA ASP A 118 13.36 -1.97 -7.36
C ASP A 118 14.03 -0.85 -8.19
N TYR A 119 13.62 -0.71 -9.45
CA TYR A 119 14.17 0.30 -10.35
C TYR A 119 13.71 1.72 -10.02
N HIS A 120 12.52 1.88 -9.43
CA HIS A 120 11.92 3.18 -9.15
C HIS A 120 12.13 3.60 -7.69
N PRO A 121 12.56 4.84 -7.42
CA PRO A 121 12.78 5.29 -6.03
C PRO A 121 11.50 5.23 -5.19
N ASP A 122 10.35 5.62 -5.71
CA ASP A 122 9.09 5.55 -4.97
C ASP A 122 8.70 4.11 -4.61
N HIS A 123 8.99 3.14 -5.49
CA HIS A 123 8.81 1.71 -5.19
C HIS A 123 9.73 1.27 -4.05
N ARG A 124 11.02 1.60 -4.14
CA ARG A 124 12.00 1.25 -3.09
C ARG A 124 11.61 1.82 -1.74
N TYR A 125 11.24 3.10 -1.71
CA TYR A 125 10.89 3.77 -0.45
C TYR A 125 9.54 3.34 0.10
N THR A 126 8.58 2.97 -0.73
CA THR A 126 7.37 2.27 -0.30
C THR A 126 7.73 0.96 0.40
N GLY A 127 8.63 0.17 -0.17
CA GLY A 127 9.11 -1.08 0.43
C GLY A 127 9.86 -0.86 1.76
N ILE A 128 10.71 0.16 1.84
CA ILE A 128 11.43 0.53 3.06
C ILE A 128 10.47 1.00 4.15
N LEU A 129 9.50 1.85 3.83
CA LEU A 129 8.50 2.32 4.79
C LEU A 129 7.63 1.18 5.31
N MET A 130 7.29 0.22 4.46
CA MET A 130 6.60 -1.00 4.87
C MET A 130 7.46 -1.84 5.83
N GLN A 131 8.75 -2.02 5.54
CA GLN A 131 9.68 -2.71 6.44
C GLN A 131 9.82 -1.99 7.79
N ASP A 132 9.96 -0.66 7.77
CA ASP A 132 10.04 0.14 8.98
C ASP A 132 8.77 0.00 9.83
N ALA A 133 7.60 -0.07 9.19
CA ALA A 133 6.34 -0.25 9.87
C ALA A 133 6.17 -1.65 10.48
N ALA A 134 6.84 -2.67 9.95
CA ALA A 134 6.63 -4.07 10.33
C ALA A 134 6.80 -4.34 11.83
N PHE A 135 7.76 -3.68 12.49
CA PHE A 135 7.89 -3.74 13.93
C PHE A 135 7.05 -2.67 14.64
N MET A 136 7.04 -1.46 14.10
CA MET A 136 6.46 -0.28 14.76
C MET A 136 4.95 -0.35 14.94
N VAL A 137 4.22 -1.15 14.16
CA VAL A 137 2.76 -1.30 14.29
C VAL A 137 2.35 -1.92 15.63
N THR A 138 3.25 -2.63 16.30
CA THR A 138 3.01 -3.24 17.63
C THR A 138 3.54 -2.41 18.80
N VAL A 139 4.25 -1.30 18.53
CA VAL A 139 4.85 -0.45 19.56
C VAL A 139 3.82 0.54 20.10
N ALA A 140 3.34 0.34 21.32
CA ALA A 140 2.20 1.06 21.90
C ALA A 140 2.35 2.59 21.88
N PHE A 141 3.53 3.12 22.21
CA PHE A 141 3.76 4.56 22.34
C PHE A 141 4.23 5.22 21.03
N PHE A 142 4.38 4.46 19.96
CA PHE A 142 4.56 5.04 18.64
C PHE A 142 3.19 5.23 17.99
N CYS A 143 2.84 6.45 17.57
CA CYS A 143 1.51 6.83 17.08
C CYS A 143 0.37 6.40 18.04
N PRO A 144 0.37 6.83 19.33
CA PRO A 144 -0.60 6.35 20.31
C PRO A 144 -2.04 6.83 20.04
N ASP A 145 -2.24 7.72 19.08
CA ASP A 145 -3.55 8.16 18.58
C ASP A 145 -4.34 7.05 17.86
N VAL A 146 -3.63 6.01 17.37
CA VAL A 146 -4.25 4.81 16.80
C VAL A 146 -3.76 3.58 17.57
N PRO A 147 -4.66 2.74 18.14
CA PRO A 147 -4.25 1.60 18.93
C PRO A 147 -3.28 0.67 18.18
N GLN A 148 -2.23 0.23 18.88
CA GLN A 148 -1.28 -0.72 18.34
C GLN A 148 -1.94 -2.05 17.99
N LEU A 149 -1.39 -2.76 17.05
CA LEU A 149 -1.77 -4.14 16.77
C LEU A 149 -1.21 -5.06 17.87
N VAL A 150 -2.05 -5.97 18.35
CA VAL A 150 -1.66 -6.97 19.35
C VAL A 150 -0.84 -8.09 18.71
N LYS A 151 -1.20 -8.43 17.47
CA LYS A 151 -0.53 -9.44 16.66
C LYS A 151 0.12 -8.78 15.45
N ASN A 152 1.38 -9.11 15.18
CA ASN A 152 2.08 -8.60 14.01
C ASN A 152 1.47 -9.20 12.72
N PRO A 153 1.14 -8.38 11.71
CA PRO A 153 0.69 -8.87 10.42
C PRO A 153 1.77 -9.72 9.71
N VAL A 154 1.35 -10.50 8.75
CA VAL A 154 2.25 -11.11 7.77
C VAL A 154 2.62 -10.06 6.72
N PHE A 155 3.92 -9.85 6.51
CA PHE A 155 4.44 -8.91 5.50
C PHE A 155 4.93 -9.68 4.29
N LEU A 156 4.42 -9.32 3.11
CA LEU A 156 4.74 -9.98 1.84
C LEU A 156 5.20 -8.96 0.80
N TYR A 157 6.16 -9.36 -0.01
CA TYR A 157 6.56 -8.58 -1.19
C TYR A 157 5.74 -8.98 -2.41
N LEU A 158 5.39 -7.98 -3.22
CA LEU A 158 4.83 -8.19 -4.54
C LEU A 158 5.92 -8.66 -5.50
N SER A 159 5.55 -9.51 -6.46
CA SER A 159 6.46 -9.92 -7.52
C SER A 159 6.85 -8.75 -8.42
N ASP A 160 8.06 -8.76 -8.94
CA ASP A 160 8.56 -7.78 -9.87
C ASP A 160 9.49 -8.43 -10.90
N ASN A 161 9.64 -7.76 -12.05
CA ASN A 161 10.58 -8.15 -13.08
C ASN A 161 11.98 -7.56 -12.87
N PHE A 162 12.13 -6.64 -11.93
CA PHE A 162 13.41 -6.04 -11.61
C PHE A 162 14.34 -7.08 -11.00
N GLN A 163 15.54 -7.12 -11.51
CA GLN A 163 16.53 -8.13 -11.17
C GLN A 163 17.61 -7.51 -10.26
N LYS A 164 18.14 -8.30 -9.35
CA LYS A 164 19.40 -7.97 -8.71
C LYS A 164 20.50 -7.90 -9.77
N PRO A 165 21.54 -7.07 -9.56
CA PRO A 165 22.67 -7.08 -10.47
C PRO A 165 23.22 -8.51 -10.55
N ASN A 166 23.46 -8.94 -11.72
CA ASN A 166 23.91 -10.23 -12.22
C ASN A 166 24.44 -11.23 -11.17
N PRO A 167 23.89 -12.42 -11.00
CA PRO A 167 22.79 -12.97 -11.77
C PRO A 167 21.42 -12.48 -11.29
N PHE A 168 20.41 -12.68 -12.14
CA PHE A 168 19.03 -12.43 -11.78
C PHE A 168 18.56 -13.34 -10.64
N GLU A 169 18.04 -12.71 -9.60
CA GLU A 169 17.38 -13.43 -8.51
C GLU A 169 15.99 -12.82 -8.28
N PRO A 170 14.91 -13.53 -8.60
CA PRO A 170 13.57 -13.11 -8.24
C PRO A 170 13.39 -13.14 -6.72
N ALA A 171 12.49 -12.31 -6.22
CA ALA A 171 12.16 -12.30 -4.80
C ALA A 171 11.28 -13.49 -4.44
#